data_155eb42a1879c43def093525c38a7d7d
#
_entry.id   155eb42a1879c43def093525c38a7d7d
#
_cell.length_a   1.000
_cell.length_b   1.000
_cell.length_c   1.000
_cell.angle_alpha   90.00
_cell.angle_beta   90.00
_cell.angle_gamma   90.00
#
_symmetry.space_group_name_H-M   'P 1'
#
loop_
_entity.id
_entity.type
_entity.pdbx_description
1 polymer ?
#
loop_
_entity_poly.entity_id
_entity_poly.type
_entity_poly.pdbx_seq_one_letter_code
_entity_poly.pdbx_strand_id
1 'polypeptide(L)'
;MAAINRRALGGERRTLVTPEGVDLQLSLATVGQRIGAFMIDLVIMAGILIGMTLLCVLAAAALASVVGAGGLEVSAIVWLLGFFLLRNFYFVLMEMGPRAATFGKRASGLRVVARSGERLTADRVIARNMIREIEFYLPLTFIFSGAAGGGWTALAGIVWTAIFLLFPFFNKDRLRVGDLLAGTWVINTPKRKLSVDALMSDIKPTGYVFTEAQLDVYGIYELQTLEQVLRDDHAESIGAVSATIRTKIGYPHDGFDRDFLVAYYDAIRVRMERGLLYGKRREDKFDRTELRLKKD
;
A
#
# COMPACT_ATOMS: atom_id res chain seq x y z
N MET A 1 -8.43 -19.99 -13.86
CA MET A 1 -9.18 -18.73 -13.60
C MET A 1 -9.53 -18.67 -12.12
N ALA A 2 -8.69 -18.05 -11.30
CA ALA A 2 -9.01 -17.83 -9.89
C ALA A 2 -10.02 -16.69 -9.80
N ALA A 3 -11.25 -17.01 -9.39
CA ALA A 3 -12.26 -16.02 -9.08
C ALA A 3 -11.75 -15.16 -7.91
N ILE A 4 -11.23 -13.98 -8.23
CA ILE A 4 -10.89 -12.96 -7.24
C ILE A 4 -12.17 -12.73 -6.45
N ASN A 5 -12.12 -13.07 -5.16
CA ASN A 5 -13.23 -12.95 -4.23
C ASN A 5 -13.68 -11.48 -4.16
N ARG A 6 -14.65 -11.12 -5.00
CA ARG A 6 -15.19 -9.75 -5.18
C ARG A 6 -15.84 -9.20 -3.90
N ARG A 7 -16.07 -10.03 -2.89
CA ARG A 7 -16.69 -9.66 -1.60
C ARG A 7 -15.70 -9.18 -0.54
N ALA A 8 -14.40 -9.43 -0.69
CA ALA A 8 -13.40 -9.05 0.32
C ALA A 8 -13.02 -7.56 0.28
N LEU A 9 -13.34 -6.81 -0.79
CA LEU A 9 -13.09 -5.39 -0.92
C LEU A 9 -14.45 -4.65 -0.87
N GLY A 10 -15.05 -4.55 0.30
CA GLY A 10 -16.36 -3.93 0.55
C GLY A 10 -16.46 -2.42 0.32
N GLY A 11 -15.65 -1.85 -0.57
CA GLY A 11 -15.67 -0.44 -0.95
C GLY A 11 -16.32 -0.23 -2.33
N GLU A 12 -17.05 0.87 -2.50
CA GLU A 12 -17.53 1.29 -3.81
C GLU A 12 -16.35 1.60 -4.73
N ARG A 13 -16.40 1.10 -5.97
CA ARG A 13 -15.40 1.41 -6.99
C ARG A 13 -15.72 2.75 -7.64
N ARG A 14 -14.70 3.57 -7.84
CA ARG A 14 -14.77 4.84 -8.58
C ARG A 14 -13.67 4.87 -9.61
N THR A 15 -13.99 5.38 -10.79
CA THR A 15 -13.01 5.65 -11.83
C THR A 15 -12.39 7.01 -11.59
N LEU A 16 -11.07 7.07 -11.52
CA LEU A 16 -10.28 8.28 -11.47
C LEU A 16 -9.53 8.39 -12.79
N VAL A 17 -9.79 9.45 -13.53
CA VAL A 17 -9.00 9.78 -14.75
C VAL A 17 -7.79 10.58 -14.28
N THR A 18 -6.59 10.08 -14.57
CA THR A 18 -5.36 10.83 -14.28
C THR A 18 -5.17 11.96 -15.30
N PRO A 19 -4.35 12.99 -15.02
CA PRO A 19 -4.05 14.04 -15.99
C PRO A 19 -3.51 13.51 -17.33
N GLU A 20 -2.90 12.33 -17.31
CA GLU A 20 -2.39 11.62 -18.50
C GLU A 20 -3.48 10.83 -19.24
N GLY A 21 -4.75 10.93 -18.83
CA GLY A 21 -5.88 10.27 -19.46
C GLY A 21 -6.04 8.78 -19.14
N VAL A 22 -5.37 8.28 -18.11
CA VAL A 22 -5.47 6.86 -17.69
C VAL A 22 -6.61 6.67 -16.71
N ASP A 23 -7.52 5.73 -16.99
CA ASP A 23 -8.63 5.35 -16.12
C ASP A 23 -8.16 4.39 -15.01
N LEU A 24 -8.07 4.89 -13.79
CA LEU A 24 -7.76 4.09 -12.61
C LEU A 24 -9.03 3.71 -11.86
N GLN A 25 -9.28 2.42 -11.67
CA GLN A 25 -10.36 1.94 -10.81
C GLN A 25 -9.89 1.90 -9.36
N LEU A 26 -10.40 2.81 -8.54
CA LEU A 26 -10.08 2.93 -7.13
C LEU A 26 -11.21 2.34 -6.26
N SER A 27 -10.86 1.63 -5.20
CA SER A 27 -11.81 1.20 -4.18
C SER A 27 -11.80 2.20 -3.02
N LEU A 28 -12.95 2.82 -2.75
CA LEU A 28 -13.10 3.74 -1.62
C LEU A 28 -13.06 2.97 -0.30
N ALA A 29 -12.47 3.58 0.72
CA ALA A 29 -12.45 3.02 2.07
C ALA A 29 -13.85 3.01 2.68
N THR A 30 -14.22 1.92 3.33
CA THR A 30 -15.48 1.84 4.09
C THR A 30 -15.43 2.74 5.32
N VAL A 31 -16.61 3.10 5.85
CA VAL A 31 -16.71 3.90 7.09
C VAL A 31 -16.01 3.19 8.25
N GLY A 32 -16.22 1.88 8.39
CA GLY A 32 -15.57 1.08 9.44
C GLY A 32 -14.03 1.08 9.36
N GLN A 33 -13.47 0.98 8.15
CA GLN A 33 -12.01 1.06 7.96
C GLN A 33 -11.46 2.45 8.35
N ARG A 34 -12.18 3.53 8.05
CA ARG A 34 -11.79 4.90 8.42
C ARG A 34 -11.84 5.11 9.92
N ILE A 35 -12.90 4.62 10.59
CA ILE A 35 -13.03 4.67 12.04
C ILE A 35 -11.92 3.85 12.69
N GLY A 36 -11.68 2.61 12.23
CA GLY A 36 -10.61 1.78 12.75
C GLY A 36 -9.22 2.43 12.62
N ALA A 37 -8.92 3.02 11.46
CA ALA A 37 -7.67 3.75 11.25
C ALA A 37 -7.55 4.96 12.20
N PHE A 38 -8.64 5.71 12.39
CA PHE A 38 -8.67 6.84 13.30
C PHE A 38 -8.48 6.42 14.76
N MET A 39 -9.09 5.30 15.20
CA MET A 39 -8.88 4.75 16.54
C MET A 39 -7.42 4.37 16.79
N ILE A 40 -6.75 3.76 15.81
CA ILE A 40 -5.32 3.47 15.90
C ILE A 40 -4.51 4.77 16.06
N ASP A 41 -4.83 5.80 15.28
CA ASP A 41 -4.17 7.10 15.40
C ASP A 41 -4.40 7.73 16.79
N LEU A 42 -5.61 7.64 17.36
CA LEU A 42 -5.90 8.12 18.71
C LEU A 42 -5.08 7.37 19.78
N VAL A 43 -4.96 6.05 19.67
CA VAL A 43 -4.13 5.25 20.59
C VAL A 43 -2.66 5.67 20.50
N ILE A 44 -2.15 5.89 19.29
CA ILE A 44 -0.77 6.36 19.09
C ILE A 44 -0.58 7.77 19.70
N MET A 45 -1.51 8.69 19.45
CA MET A 45 -1.45 10.04 20.03
C MET A 45 -1.53 10.02 21.57
N ALA A 46 -2.40 9.17 22.13
CA ALA A 46 -2.48 8.99 23.58
C ALA A 46 -1.18 8.42 24.15
N GLY A 47 -0.57 7.44 23.50
CA GLY A 47 0.74 6.91 23.90
C GLY A 47 1.85 7.96 23.88
N ILE A 48 1.91 8.78 22.81
CA ILE A 48 2.87 9.89 22.71
C ILE A 48 2.62 10.91 23.83
N LEU A 49 1.35 11.25 24.09
CA LEU A 49 0.99 12.22 25.15
C LEU A 49 1.35 11.71 26.54
N ILE A 50 1.07 10.43 26.82
CA ILE A 50 1.48 9.80 28.10
C ILE A 50 2.99 9.82 28.26
N GLY A 51 3.73 9.39 27.23
CA GLY A 51 5.21 9.43 27.24
C GLY A 51 5.76 10.84 27.46
N MET A 52 5.19 11.83 26.79
CA MET A 52 5.56 13.23 26.94
C MET A 52 5.25 13.74 28.36
N THR A 53 4.09 13.37 28.91
CA THR A 53 3.71 13.75 30.28
C THR A 53 4.70 13.17 31.29
N LEU A 54 5.04 11.87 31.18
CA LEU A 54 6.03 11.26 32.07
C LEU A 54 7.40 11.93 31.96
N LEU A 55 7.82 12.23 30.73
CA LEU A 55 9.09 12.93 30.51
C LEU A 55 9.09 14.33 31.13
N CYS A 56 8.01 15.10 30.96
CA CYS A 56 7.88 16.43 31.55
C CYS A 56 7.83 16.39 33.08
N VAL A 57 7.17 15.40 33.67
CA VAL A 57 7.15 15.21 35.14
C VAL A 57 8.55 14.89 35.66
N LEU A 58 9.28 13.97 35.04
CA LEU A 58 10.66 13.65 35.41
C LEU A 58 11.60 14.85 35.26
N ALA A 59 11.46 15.59 34.16
CA ALA A 59 12.22 16.80 33.90
C ALA A 59 11.91 17.90 34.94
N ALA A 60 10.64 18.07 35.30
CA ALA A 60 10.21 19.00 36.34
C ALA A 60 10.84 18.68 37.71
N ALA A 61 10.82 17.39 38.09
CA ALA A 61 11.44 16.95 39.34
C ALA A 61 12.97 17.18 39.36
N ALA A 62 13.65 16.90 38.25
CA ALA A 62 15.08 17.15 38.11
C ALA A 62 15.42 18.65 38.12
N LEU A 63 14.65 19.50 37.43
CA LEU A 63 14.85 20.94 37.39
C LEU A 63 14.51 21.63 38.71
N ALA A 64 13.53 21.14 39.45
CA ALA A 64 13.13 21.68 40.74
C ALA A 64 14.29 21.65 41.78
N SER A 65 15.18 20.67 41.69
CA SER A 65 16.36 20.55 42.51
C SER A 65 17.45 21.61 42.22
N VAL A 66 17.42 22.20 40.99
CA VAL A 66 18.43 23.17 40.51
C VAL A 66 17.89 24.61 40.47
N VAL A 67 16.66 24.78 39.99
CA VAL A 67 16.05 26.09 39.67
C VAL A 67 14.86 26.40 40.58
N GLY A 68 14.46 25.48 41.46
CA GLY A 68 13.30 25.66 42.34
C GLY A 68 11.96 25.63 41.53
N ALA A 69 11.00 26.48 41.92
CA ALA A 69 9.67 26.52 41.34
C ALA A 69 9.64 26.78 39.83
N GLY A 70 10.62 27.50 39.27
CA GLY A 70 10.73 27.73 37.83
C GLY A 70 10.85 26.49 36.97
N GLY A 71 11.35 25.38 37.52
CA GLY A 71 11.42 24.08 36.82
C GLY A 71 10.06 23.51 36.44
N LEU A 72 9.04 23.69 37.28
CA LEU A 72 7.66 23.27 37.01
C LEU A 72 7.03 24.12 35.90
N GLU A 73 7.24 25.41 35.91
CA GLU A 73 6.70 26.35 34.90
C GLU A 73 7.27 26.05 33.50
N VAL A 74 8.57 25.85 33.39
CA VAL A 74 9.22 25.48 32.12
C VAL A 74 8.69 24.16 31.59
N SER A 75 8.58 23.14 32.45
CA SER A 75 8.05 21.83 32.06
C SER A 75 6.60 21.92 31.64
N ALA A 76 5.78 22.74 32.26
CA ALA A 76 4.38 22.94 31.87
C ALA A 76 4.26 23.64 30.52
N ILE A 77 5.11 24.63 30.23
CA ILE A 77 5.15 25.30 28.93
C ILE A 77 5.54 24.32 27.82
N VAL A 78 6.59 23.52 28.05
CA VAL A 78 7.04 22.51 27.09
C VAL A 78 5.93 21.47 26.82
N TRP A 79 5.24 21.03 27.88
CA TRP A 79 4.13 20.11 27.77
C TRP A 79 2.97 20.71 26.95
N LEU A 80 2.58 21.96 27.25
CA LEU A 80 1.49 22.65 26.55
C LEU A 80 1.82 22.84 25.06
N LEU A 81 3.05 23.25 24.75
CA LEU A 81 3.51 23.40 23.37
C LEU A 81 3.54 22.04 22.63
N GLY A 82 4.07 21.01 23.28
CA GLY A 82 4.09 19.66 22.71
C GLY A 82 2.68 19.09 22.45
N PHE A 83 1.77 19.30 23.40
CA PHE A 83 0.36 18.93 23.22
C PHE A 83 -0.28 19.69 22.05
N PHE A 84 -0.06 21.00 21.96
CA PHE A 84 -0.56 21.83 20.86
C PHE A 84 -0.04 21.35 19.51
N LEU A 85 1.26 21.07 19.39
CA LEU A 85 1.87 20.58 18.16
C LEU A 85 1.34 19.20 17.79
N LEU A 86 1.27 18.28 18.75
CA LEU A 86 0.75 16.92 18.51
C LEU A 86 -0.69 16.96 18.03
N ARG A 87 -1.55 17.70 18.70
CA ARG A 87 -2.98 17.79 18.37
C ARG A 87 -3.22 18.38 16.97
N ASN A 88 -2.54 19.47 16.61
CA ASN A 88 -2.81 20.20 15.38
C ASN A 88 -2.04 19.65 14.17
N PHE A 89 -0.78 19.27 14.36
CA PHE A 89 0.12 18.98 13.25
C PHE A 89 0.31 17.49 12.96
N TYR A 90 0.01 16.58 13.89
CA TYR A 90 0.21 15.13 13.67
C TYR A 90 -0.41 14.65 12.36
N PHE A 91 -1.69 14.93 12.15
CA PHE A 91 -2.39 14.48 10.94
C PHE A 91 -1.94 15.22 9.69
N VAL A 92 -1.73 16.54 9.80
CA VAL A 92 -1.31 17.37 8.66
C VAL A 92 0.05 16.89 8.15
N LEU A 93 1.04 16.78 9.03
CA LEU A 93 2.40 16.38 8.66
C LEU A 93 2.43 14.94 8.09
N MET A 94 1.69 14.02 8.69
CA MET A 94 1.65 12.64 8.21
C MET A 94 0.97 12.51 6.84
N GLU A 95 -0.09 13.28 6.58
CA GLU A 95 -0.82 13.25 5.32
C GLU A 95 -0.14 14.05 4.21
N MET A 96 0.67 15.07 4.55
CA MET A 96 1.53 15.78 3.59
C MET A 96 2.75 14.94 3.15
N GLY A 97 3.08 13.89 3.89
CA GLY A 97 4.18 13.00 3.55
C GLY A 97 3.94 12.20 2.26
N PRO A 98 4.98 11.58 1.68
CA PRO A 98 4.94 10.90 0.38
C PRO A 98 3.91 9.75 0.31
N ARG A 99 3.53 9.19 1.46
CA ARG A 99 2.51 8.13 1.55
C ARG A 99 1.09 8.67 1.68
N ALA A 100 0.90 9.97 1.89
CA ALA A 100 -0.39 10.63 2.10
C ALA A 100 -1.32 9.86 3.09
N ALA A 101 -0.74 9.39 4.20
CA ALA A 101 -1.44 8.55 5.18
C ALA A 101 -0.79 8.63 6.56
N THR A 102 -1.62 8.72 7.61
CA THR A 102 -1.23 8.58 9.02
C THR A 102 -0.78 7.15 9.35
N PHE A 103 -0.22 6.92 10.52
CA PHE A 103 0.16 5.57 10.94
C PHE A 103 -1.05 4.62 11.00
N GLY A 104 -2.19 5.06 11.54
CA GLY A 104 -3.41 4.26 11.57
C GLY A 104 -3.95 3.94 10.18
N LYS A 105 -3.91 4.91 9.25
CA LYS A 105 -4.27 4.68 7.86
C LYS A 105 -3.33 3.70 7.16
N ARG A 106 -2.02 3.81 7.42
CA ARG A 106 -1.03 2.87 6.87
C ARG A 106 -1.24 1.45 7.38
N ALA A 107 -1.54 1.29 8.68
CA ALA A 107 -1.86 -0.01 9.28
C ALA A 107 -3.10 -0.63 8.62
N SER A 108 -4.11 0.19 8.36
CA SER A 108 -5.38 -0.22 7.71
C SER A 108 -5.30 -0.31 6.17
N GLY A 109 -4.15 -0.05 5.55
CA GLY A 109 -4.00 -0.06 4.10
C GLY A 109 -4.76 1.07 3.40
N LEU A 110 -4.91 2.23 4.06
CA LEU A 110 -5.63 3.39 3.54
C LEU A 110 -4.67 4.50 3.11
N ARG A 111 -5.08 5.25 2.09
CA ARG A 111 -4.37 6.41 1.57
C ARG A 111 -5.33 7.52 1.17
N VAL A 112 -4.89 8.77 1.31
CA VAL A 112 -5.64 9.95 0.83
C VAL A 112 -5.18 10.29 -0.58
N VAL A 113 -6.14 10.60 -1.46
CA VAL A 113 -5.89 11.06 -2.83
C VAL A 113 -6.77 12.25 -3.16
N ALA A 114 -6.32 13.11 -4.06
CA ALA A 114 -7.14 14.18 -4.61
C ALA A 114 -8.18 13.60 -5.58
N ARG A 115 -9.40 14.13 -5.54
CA ARG A 115 -10.50 13.73 -6.43
C ARG A 115 -10.26 14.11 -7.90
N SER A 116 -9.42 15.14 -8.13
CA SER A 116 -9.04 15.59 -9.46
C SER A 116 -8.01 14.70 -10.17
N GLY A 117 -7.46 13.66 -9.51
CA GLY A 117 -6.38 12.85 -10.06
C GLY A 117 -4.99 13.47 -9.90
N GLU A 118 -4.91 14.72 -9.51
CA GLU A 118 -3.65 15.44 -9.27
C GLU A 118 -2.96 15.00 -7.98
N ARG A 119 -1.75 15.52 -7.76
CA ARG A 119 -1.06 15.32 -6.48
C ARG A 119 -1.85 15.98 -5.36
N LEU A 120 -1.85 15.34 -4.19
CA LEU A 120 -2.46 15.90 -2.99
C LEU A 120 -1.66 17.14 -2.55
N THR A 121 -2.32 18.29 -2.54
CA THR A 121 -1.72 19.58 -2.19
C THR A 121 -1.88 19.89 -0.69
N ALA A 122 -1.03 20.78 -0.16
CA ALA A 122 -1.03 21.13 1.26
C ALA A 122 -2.33 21.80 1.69
N ASP A 123 -2.91 22.68 0.86
CA ASP A 123 -4.19 23.35 1.12
C ASP A 123 -5.33 22.35 1.34
N ARG A 124 -5.42 21.29 0.51
CA ARG A 124 -6.41 20.22 0.67
C ARG A 124 -6.21 19.44 1.97
N VAL A 125 -4.94 19.14 2.32
CA VAL A 125 -4.63 18.46 3.58
C VAL A 125 -4.97 19.33 4.78
N ILE A 126 -4.64 20.62 4.75
CA ILE A 126 -4.96 21.57 5.83
C ILE A 126 -6.48 21.70 5.94
N ALA A 127 -7.18 21.99 4.85
CA ALA A 127 -8.64 22.17 4.86
C ALA A 127 -9.37 20.98 5.49
N ARG A 128 -9.07 19.74 5.06
CA ARG A 128 -9.70 18.54 5.61
C ARG A 128 -9.40 18.31 7.10
N ASN A 129 -8.21 18.74 7.56
CA ASN A 129 -7.82 18.58 8.95
C ASN A 129 -8.37 19.72 9.85
N MET A 130 -8.54 20.93 9.32
CA MET A 130 -9.25 22.00 10.02
C MET A 130 -10.74 21.67 10.25
N ILE A 131 -11.42 21.13 9.24
CA ILE A 131 -12.82 20.69 9.40
C ILE A 131 -12.94 19.58 10.46
N ARG A 132 -11.94 18.71 10.62
CA ARG A 132 -11.93 17.71 11.68
C ARG A 132 -11.97 18.34 13.09
N GLU A 133 -11.41 19.53 13.26
CA GLU A 133 -11.53 20.27 14.53
C GLU A 133 -12.99 20.54 14.86
N ILE A 134 -13.76 20.93 13.87
CA ILE A 134 -15.20 21.20 14.01
C ILE A 134 -16.03 19.91 14.11
N GLU A 135 -15.67 18.88 13.34
CA GLU A 135 -16.39 17.60 13.32
C GLU A 135 -16.23 16.78 14.60
N PHE A 136 -15.02 16.80 15.18
CA PHE A 136 -14.66 15.89 16.27
C PHE A 136 -14.28 16.60 17.57
N TYR A 137 -13.34 17.55 17.54
CA TYR A 137 -12.80 18.12 18.78
C TYR A 137 -13.75 19.16 19.42
N LEU A 138 -14.42 19.96 18.63
CA LEU A 138 -15.39 20.94 19.15
C LEU A 138 -16.55 20.25 19.89
N PRO A 139 -17.26 19.26 19.33
CA PRO A 139 -18.31 18.58 20.07
C PRO A 139 -17.78 17.81 21.30
N LEU A 140 -16.57 17.29 21.24
CA LEU A 140 -15.95 16.63 22.37
C LEU A 140 -15.75 17.61 23.55
N THR A 141 -15.34 18.85 23.27
CA THR A 141 -15.23 19.88 24.31
C THR A 141 -16.58 20.22 24.92
N PHE A 142 -17.66 20.28 24.13
CA PHE A 142 -19.02 20.49 24.64
C PHE A 142 -19.51 19.33 25.53
N ILE A 143 -19.22 18.09 25.16
CA ILE A 143 -19.56 16.91 25.98
C ILE A 143 -18.87 16.98 27.33
N PHE A 144 -17.58 17.28 27.37
CA PHE A 144 -16.82 17.36 28.61
C PHE A 144 -17.13 18.60 29.44
N SER A 145 -17.37 19.76 28.82
CA SER A 145 -17.81 20.96 29.55
C SER A 145 -19.22 20.82 30.12
N GLY A 146 -20.11 20.08 29.46
CA GLY A 146 -21.44 19.81 29.92
C GLY A 146 -21.49 18.98 31.20
N ALA A 147 -20.50 18.16 31.44
CA ALA A 147 -20.39 17.42 32.71
C ALA A 147 -20.13 18.34 33.92
N ALA A 148 -19.58 19.55 33.69
CA ALA A 148 -19.26 20.53 34.73
C ALA A 148 -20.32 21.68 34.81
N GLY A 149 -21.10 21.98 33.76
CA GLY A 149 -21.86 23.23 33.63
C GLY A 149 -23.32 23.11 33.21
N GLY A 150 -23.87 21.91 33.04
CA GLY A 150 -25.31 21.73 32.70
C GLY A 150 -25.52 20.87 31.46
N GLY A 151 -26.53 20.00 31.53
CA GLY A 151 -26.79 18.94 30.52
C GLY A 151 -27.06 19.43 29.09
N TRP A 152 -27.42 20.68 28.87
CA TRP A 152 -27.72 21.23 27.54
C TRP A 152 -26.50 21.34 26.64
N THR A 153 -25.33 21.69 27.17
CA THR A 153 -24.06 21.74 26.39
C THR A 153 -23.60 20.35 26.00
N ALA A 154 -23.73 19.39 26.92
CA ALA A 154 -23.43 17.98 26.60
C ALA A 154 -24.38 17.43 25.53
N LEU A 155 -25.69 17.72 25.65
CA LEU A 155 -26.69 17.31 24.66
C LEU A 155 -26.40 17.93 23.29
N ALA A 156 -26.05 19.21 23.23
CA ALA A 156 -25.63 19.88 21.99
C ALA A 156 -24.40 19.22 21.36
N GLY A 157 -23.40 18.86 22.16
CA GLY A 157 -22.21 18.12 21.71
C GLY A 157 -22.55 16.75 21.18
N ILE A 158 -23.43 16.00 21.82
CA ILE A 158 -23.89 14.68 21.37
C ILE A 158 -24.62 14.78 20.03
N VAL A 159 -25.57 15.70 19.91
CA VAL A 159 -26.36 15.93 18.67
C VAL A 159 -25.40 16.32 17.52
N TRP A 160 -24.45 17.24 17.80
CA TRP A 160 -23.44 17.65 16.82
C TRP A 160 -22.59 16.48 16.37
N THR A 161 -22.07 15.69 17.30
CA THR A 161 -21.29 14.47 16.99
C THR A 161 -22.10 13.50 16.14
N ALA A 162 -23.38 13.28 16.48
CA ALA A 162 -24.25 12.38 15.73
C ALA A 162 -24.44 12.84 14.28
N ILE A 163 -24.62 14.13 14.03
CA ILE A 163 -24.76 14.69 12.68
C ILE A 163 -23.54 14.36 11.84
N PHE A 164 -22.34 14.67 12.33
CA PHE A 164 -21.10 14.45 11.57
C PHE A 164 -20.71 12.97 11.46
N LEU A 165 -21.01 12.17 12.48
CA LEU A 165 -20.77 10.73 12.46
C LEU A 165 -21.68 10.00 11.46
N LEU A 166 -22.95 10.45 11.36
CA LEU A 166 -23.92 9.86 10.45
C LEU A 166 -23.80 10.41 9.02
N PHE A 167 -23.21 11.59 8.84
CA PHE A 167 -23.07 12.24 7.53
C PHE A 167 -22.52 11.32 6.42
N PRO A 168 -21.46 10.47 6.64
CA PRO A 168 -20.97 9.56 5.62
C PRO A 168 -21.97 8.50 5.15
N PHE A 169 -23.01 8.20 5.92
CA PHE A 169 -24.05 7.23 5.52
C PHE A 169 -25.06 7.83 4.54
N PHE A 170 -25.24 9.15 4.57
CA PHE A 170 -26.12 9.87 3.64
C PHE A 170 -25.42 10.28 2.35
N ASN A 171 -24.08 10.20 2.31
CA ASN A 171 -23.30 10.58 1.14
C ASN A 171 -22.99 9.35 0.27
N LYS A 172 -23.25 9.46 -1.05
CA LYS A 172 -23.00 8.42 -2.05
C LYS A 172 -21.57 7.87 -2.03
N ASP A 173 -20.58 8.73 -1.76
CA ASP A 173 -19.16 8.36 -1.70
C ASP A 173 -18.69 8.05 -0.27
N ARG A 174 -19.62 8.06 0.71
CA ARG A 174 -19.34 7.85 2.13
C ARG A 174 -18.23 8.75 2.67
N LEU A 175 -18.18 9.99 2.16
CA LEU A 175 -17.20 10.99 2.56
C LEU A 175 -17.64 11.69 3.83
N ARG A 176 -16.67 12.01 4.71
CA ARG A 176 -16.92 12.97 5.78
C ARG A 176 -16.92 14.40 5.22
N VAL A 177 -17.48 15.36 5.95
CA VAL A 177 -17.59 16.75 5.48
C VAL A 177 -16.23 17.33 5.11
N GLY A 178 -15.19 17.09 5.92
CA GLY A 178 -13.84 17.56 5.63
C GLY A 178 -13.26 16.99 4.33
N ASP A 179 -13.52 15.70 4.00
CA ASP A 179 -13.09 15.11 2.74
C ASP A 179 -13.85 15.70 1.54
N LEU A 180 -15.13 16.00 1.72
CA LEU A 180 -15.97 16.59 0.68
C LEU A 180 -15.51 18.01 0.32
N LEU A 181 -15.31 18.87 1.34
CA LEU A 181 -14.87 20.25 1.16
C LEU A 181 -13.45 20.36 0.58
N ALA A 182 -12.54 19.48 1.03
CA ALA A 182 -11.17 19.43 0.50
C ALA A 182 -11.03 18.74 -0.86
N GLY A 183 -12.12 18.20 -1.43
CA GLY A 183 -12.07 17.48 -2.71
C GLY A 183 -11.15 16.25 -2.68
N THR A 184 -11.18 15.46 -1.59
CA THR A 184 -10.32 14.30 -1.41
C THR A 184 -11.10 13.01 -1.24
N TRP A 185 -10.48 11.89 -1.62
CA TRP A 185 -10.95 10.54 -1.35
C TRP A 185 -9.99 9.80 -0.42
N VAL A 186 -10.54 8.90 0.40
CA VAL A 186 -9.75 7.91 1.12
C VAL A 186 -9.94 6.57 0.42
N ILE A 187 -8.87 6.03 -0.13
CA ILE A 187 -8.88 4.81 -0.93
C ILE A 187 -8.19 3.66 -0.20
N ASN A 188 -8.63 2.44 -0.50
CA ASN A 188 -7.92 1.22 -0.14
C ASN A 188 -6.70 1.06 -1.05
N THR A 189 -5.55 0.90 -0.42
CA THR A 189 -4.31 0.51 -1.09
C THR A 189 -3.95 -0.88 -0.57
N PRO A 190 -4.49 -1.96 -1.16
CA PRO A 190 -4.15 -3.29 -0.71
C PRO A 190 -2.63 -3.43 -0.83
N LYS A 191 -1.99 -3.78 0.28
CA LYS A 191 -0.60 -4.23 0.24
C LYS A 191 -0.60 -5.51 -0.60
N ARG A 192 -0.40 -5.40 -1.91
CA ARG A 192 0.06 -6.56 -2.67
C ARG A 192 1.42 -6.90 -2.06
N LYS A 193 1.45 -7.85 -1.15
CA LYS A 193 2.61 -8.69 -1.03
C LYS A 193 2.71 -9.30 -2.43
N LEU A 194 3.66 -8.85 -3.21
CA LEU A 194 4.24 -9.68 -4.24
C LEU A 194 4.74 -10.88 -3.43
N SER A 195 3.89 -11.90 -3.33
CA SER A 195 4.36 -13.15 -2.79
C SER A 195 5.41 -13.58 -3.79
N VAL A 196 6.65 -13.62 -3.35
CA VAL A 196 7.70 -14.37 -4.03
C VAL A 196 7.18 -15.77 -4.33
N ASP A 197 6.28 -16.29 -3.49
CA ASP A 197 5.48 -17.49 -3.72
C ASP A 197 4.54 -17.42 -4.94
N ALA A 198 4.02 -16.26 -5.38
CA ALA A 198 3.20 -16.23 -6.61
C ALA A 198 4.05 -16.34 -7.88
N LEU A 199 5.31 -15.93 -7.84
CA LEU A 199 6.28 -16.22 -8.89
C LEU A 199 6.85 -17.65 -8.76
N MET A 200 6.81 -18.24 -7.56
CA MET A 200 7.28 -19.59 -7.28
C MET A 200 6.13 -20.61 -7.21
N SER A 201 4.87 -20.21 -6.98
CA SER A 201 3.74 -21.14 -6.85
C SER A 201 3.14 -21.58 -8.19
N ASP A 202 3.49 -20.91 -9.28
CA ASP A 202 3.21 -21.44 -10.63
C ASP A 202 4.30 -22.43 -11.08
N ILE A 203 5.42 -22.51 -10.39
CA ILE A 203 6.37 -23.60 -10.53
C ILE A 203 5.84 -24.76 -9.67
N LYS A 204 4.83 -25.48 -10.16
CA LYS A 204 4.63 -26.86 -9.72
C LYS A 204 5.98 -27.55 -9.86
N PRO A 205 6.48 -28.26 -8.85
CA PRO A 205 7.69 -29.08 -9.01
C PRO A 205 7.37 -30.15 -10.05
N THR A 206 7.56 -29.81 -11.31
CA THR A 206 7.41 -30.69 -12.44
C THR A 206 8.64 -31.55 -12.47
N GLY A 207 9.05 -32.32 -11.66
CA GLY A 207 10.20 -33.27 -11.69
C GLY A 207 11.32 -33.06 -12.72
N TYR A 208 11.22 -32.04 -13.58
CA TYR A 208 12.19 -31.71 -14.62
C TYR A 208 13.25 -30.77 -14.07
N VAL A 209 14.52 -31.20 -14.14
CA VAL A 209 15.70 -30.39 -13.75
C VAL A 209 16.57 -30.16 -14.98
N PHE A 210 16.89 -28.91 -15.26
CA PHE A 210 17.71 -28.54 -16.42
C PHE A 210 19.05 -27.97 -15.97
N THR A 211 20.10 -28.33 -16.68
CA THR A 211 21.44 -27.76 -16.48
C THR A 211 21.56 -26.41 -17.16
N GLU A 212 22.50 -25.57 -16.71
CA GLU A 212 22.78 -24.27 -17.33
C GLU A 212 23.06 -24.38 -18.82
N ALA A 213 23.80 -25.40 -19.24
CA ALA A 213 24.12 -25.67 -20.65
C ALA A 213 22.84 -25.97 -21.48
N GLN A 214 21.89 -26.67 -20.91
CA GLN A 214 20.63 -26.99 -21.57
C GLN A 214 19.73 -25.75 -21.73
N LEU A 215 19.79 -24.82 -20.78
CA LEU A 215 19.04 -23.55 -20.83
C LEU A 215 19.73 -22.52 -21.74
N ASP A 216 21.00 -22.70 -22.11
CA ASP A 216 21.75 -21.79 -22.98
C ASP A 216 21.53 -22.02 -24.48
N VAL A 217 20.75 -23.00 -24.83
CA VAL A 217 20.51 -23.38 -26.22
C VAL A 217 19.60 -22.39 -26.96
N TYR A 218 18.71 -21.71 -26.25
CA TYR A 218 17.69 -20.84 -26.84
C TYR A 218 17.74 -19.42 -26.28
N GLY A 219 17.32 -18.45 -27.12
CA GLY A 219 17.26 -17.03 -26.78
C GLY A 219 15.82 -16.51 -26.58
N ILE A 220 15.66 -15.18 -26.53
CA ILE A 220 14.37 -14.51 -26.32
C ILE A 220 13.38 -14.81 -27.45
N TYR A 221 13.88 -14.86 -28.70
CA TYR A 221 13.06 -15.13 -29.86
C TYR A 221 12.40 -16.50 -29.82
N GLU A 222 13.19 -17.54 -29.48
CA GLU A 222 12.68 -18.88 -29.34
C GLU A 222 11.74 -19.04 -28.15
N LEU A 223 11.99 -18.30 -27.07
CA LEU A 223 11.10 -18.27 -25.91
C LEU A 223 9.72 -17.72 -26.27
N GLN A 224 9.65 -16.63 -27.07
CA GLN A 224 8.40 -16.07 -27.56
C GLN A 224 7.65 -17.07 -28.46
N THR A 225 8.37 -17.78 -29.32
CA THR A 225 7.78 -18.82 -30.17
C THR A 225 7.23 -19.98 -29.35
N LEU A 226 7.95 -20.42 -28.32
CA LEU A 226 7.50 -21.47 -27.41
C LEU A 226 6.26 -21.03 -26.62
N GLU A 227 6.21 -19.77 -26.18
CA GLU A 227 5.01 -19.19 -25.53
C GLU A 227 3.79 -19.24 -26.45
N GLN A 228 3.96 -18.93 -27.74
CA GLN A 228 2.89 -19.01 -28.73
C GLN A 228 2.38 -20.44 -28.90
N VAL A 229 3.28 -21.42 -29.03
CA VAL A 229 2.94 -22.85 -29.15
C VAL A 229 2.16 -23.34 -27.91
N LEU A 230 2.59 -22.94 -26.72
CA LEU A 230 1.90 -23.30 -25.46
C LEU A 230 0.53 -22.62 -25.34
N ARG A 231 0.37 -21.44 -25.91
CA ARG A 231 -0.90 -20.68 -25.92
C ARG A 231 -1.90 -21.27 -26.90
N ASP A 232 -1.43 -21.69 -28.09
CA ASP A 232 -2.27 -22.27 -29.12
C ASP A 232 -2.77 -23.68 -28.76
N ASP A 233 -2.08 -24.35 -27.83
CA ASP A 233 -2.43 -25.64 -27.18
C ASP A 233 -2.81 -26.78 -28.18
N HIS A 234 -2.15 -26.82 -29.35
CA HIS A 234 -2.35 -27.88 -30.33
C HIS A 234 -1.46 -29.10 -30.02
N ALA A 235 -2.08 -30.26 -29.74
CA ALA A 235 -1.37 -31.46 -29.30
C ALA A 235 -0.25 -31.89 -30.24
N GLU A 236 -0.46 -31.82 -31.57
CA GLU A 236 0.51 -32.18 -32.59
C GLU A 236 1.73 -31.23 -32.57
N SER A 237 1.50 -29.92 -32.45
CA SER A 237 2.56 -28.90 -32.35
C SER A 237 3.35 -29.06 -31.07
N ILE A 238 2.69 -29.31 -29.94
CA ILE A 238 3.31 -29.56 -28.64
C ILE A 238 4.23 -30.79 -28.70
N GLY A 239 3.75 -31.91 -29.27
CA GLY A 239 4.57 -33.12 -29.42
C GLY A 239 5.80 -32.92 -30.30
N ALA A 240 5.63 -32.28 -31.47
CA ALA A 240 6.72 -32.01 -32.41
C ALA A 240 7.80 -31.07 -31.79
N VAL A 241 7.37 -29.99 -31.12
CA VAL A 241 8.27 -29.02 -30.46
C VAL A 241 8.96 -29.67 -29.26
N SER A 242 8.26 -30.48 -28.45
CA SER A 242 8.84 -31.19 -27.31
C SER A 242 9.94 -32.15 -27.78
N ALA A 243 9.65 -32.98 -28.80
CA ALA A 243 10.64 -33.91 -29.36
C ALA A 243 11.89 -33.17 -29.88
N THR A 244 11.69 -32.06 -30.59
CA THR A 244 12.78 -31.25 -31.13
C THR A 244 13.66 -30.66 -30.03
N ILE A 245 13.05 -30.09 -29.00
CA ILE A 245 13.78 -29.49 -27.87
C ILE A 245 14.55 -30.57 -27.11
N ARG A 246 13.89 -31.67 -26.73
CA ARG A 246 14.51 -32.78 -26.00
C ARG A 246 15.73 -33.34 -26.74
N THR A 247 15.59 -33.56 -28.03
CA THR A 247 16.70 -34.06 -28.89
C THR A 247 17.86 -33.06 -28.86
N LYS A 248 17.57 -31.77 -28.97
CA LYS A 248 18.61 -30.75 -29.07
C LYS A 248 19.36 -30.49 -27.76
N ILE A 249 18.69 -30.59 -26.63
CA ILE A 249 19.29 -30.40 -25.29
C ILE A 249 19.76 -31.72 -24.67
N GLY A 250 19.59 -32.85 -25.38
CA GLY A 250 19.97 -34.17 -24.87
C GLY A 250 19.15 -34.62 -23.64
N TYR A 251 17.85 -34.27 -23.60
CA TYR A 251 16.99 -34.63 -22.47
C TYR A 251 16.19 -35.92 -22.79
N PRO A 252 15.99 -36.83 -21.82
CA PRO A 252 15.23 -38.05 -22.03
C PRO A 252 13.79 -37.78 -22.51
N HIS A 253 13.27 -38.67 -23.39
CA HIS A 253 11.88 -38.62 -23.87
C HIS A 253 10.95 -39.30 -22.85
N ASP A 254 10.85 -38.74 -21.65
CA ASP A 254 10.07 -39.26 -20.55
C ASP A 254 9.04 -38.24 -20.06
N GLY A 255 7.85 -38.67 -19.69
CA GLY A 255 6.78 -37.82 -19.18
C GLY A 255 5.93 -37.14 -20.27
N PHE A 256 5.03 -36.24 -19.82
CA PHE A 256 4.09 -35.53 -20.68
C PHE A 256 4.78 -34.37 -21.41
N ASP A 257 4.58 -34.26 -22.72
CA ASP A 257 5.21 -33.26 -23.57
C ASP A 257 4.87 -31.84 -23.17
N ARG A 258 3.60 -31.59 -22.82
CA ARG A 258 3.14 -30.29 -22.39
C ARG A 258 3.80 -29.84 -21.05
N ASP A 259 3.86 -30.74 -20.08
CA ASP A 259 4.46 -30.44 -18.78
C ASP A 259 5.97 -30.19 -18.89
N PHE A 260 6.64 -30.91 -19.77
CA PHE A 260 8.04 -30.68 -20.09
C PHE A 260 8.27 -29.29 -20.72
N LEU A 261 7.44 -28.91 -21.73
CA LEU A 261 7.58 -27.59 -22.38
C LEU A 261 7.29 -26.44 -21.43
N VAL A 262 6.29 -26.58 -20.55
CA VAL A 262 5.99 -25.58 -19.52
C VAL A 262 7.18 -25.44 -18.55
N ALA A 263 7.71 -26.55 -18.05
CA ALA A 263 8.85 -26.54 -17.14
C ALA A 263 10.11 -25.93 -17.79
N TYR A 264 10.35 -26.24 -19.06
CA TYR A 264 11.49 -25.72 -19.81
C TYR A 264 11.35 -24.21 -20.08
N TYR A 265 10.13 -23.76 -20.46
CA TYR A 265 9.79 -22.35 -20.65
C TYR A 265 10.05 -21.54 -19.37
N ASP A 266 9.55 -22.02 -18.22
CA ASP A 266 9.72 -21.34 -16.94
C ASP A 266 11.20 -21.28 -16.53
N ALA A 267 11.96 -22.35 -16.73
CA ALA A 267 13.37 -22.40 -16.41
C ALA A 267 14.21 -21.39 -17.25
N ILE A 268 13.94 -21.33 -18.58
CA ILE A 268 14.60 -20.35 -19.46
C ILE A 268 14.22 -18.93 -19.08
N ARG A 269 12.94 -18.67 -18.82
CA ARG A 269 12.45 -17.36 -18.43
C ARG A 269 13.14 -16.84 -17.17
N VAL A 270 13.18 -17.64 -16.10
CA VAL A 270 13.86 -17.28 -14.85
C VAL A 270 15.33 -16.98 -15.07
N ARG A 271 16.01 -17.76 -15.93
CA ARG A 271 17.41 -17.54 -16.26
C ARG A 271 17.61 -16.24 -17.03
N MET A 272 16.78 -15.95 -18.03
CA MET A 272 16.85 -14.71 -18.81
C MET A 272 16.58 -13.47 -17.94
N GLU A 273 15.60 -13.53 -17.04
CA GLU A 273 15.33 -12.45 -16.09
C GLU A 273 16.53 -12.18 -15.19
N ARG A 274 17.23 -13.22 -14.70
CA ARG A 274 18.48 -13.06 -13.97
C ARG A 274 19.56 -12.43 -14.85
N GLY A 275 19.70 -12.87 -16.10
CA GLY A 275 20.67 -12.32 -17.05
C GLY A 275 20.45 -10.82 -17.30
N LEU A 276 19.21 -10.37 -17.45
CA LEU A 276 18.85 -8.96 -17.62
C LEU A 276 19.22 -8.11 -16.41
N LEU A 277 19.08 -8.63 -15.19
CA LEU A 277 19.50 -7.94 -13.96
C LEU A 277 21.02 -7.69 -13.93
N TYR A 278 21.81 -8.52 -14.61
CA TYR A 278 23.27 -8.37 -14.72
C TYR A 278 23.70 -7.74 -16.06
N GLY A 279 22.78 -7.15 -16.82
CA GLY A 279 23.08 -6.49 -18.09
C GLY A 279 23.44 -7.45 -19.25
N LYS A 280 23.20 -8.74 -19.09
CA LYS A 280 23.45 -9.75 -20.13
C LYS A 280 22.13 -10.03 -20.86
N ARG A 281 22.05 -9.60 -22.13
CA ARG A 281 20.91 -9.88 -23.01
C ARG A 281 21.34 -10.80 -24.14
N ARG A 282 20.63 -11.91 -24.31
CA ARG A 282 20.81 -12.82 -25.45
C ARG A 282 19.55 -12.78 -26.32
N GLU A 283 19.69 -12.37 -27.58
CA GLU A 283 18.53 -12.16 -28.47
C GLU A 283 18.07 -13.45 -29.13
N ASP A 284 19.00 -14.26 -29.61
CA ASP A 284 18.70 -15.55 -30.25
C ASP A 284 19.74 -16.63 -29.95
N LYS A 285 19.49 -17.86 -30.49
CA LYS A 285 20.41 -19.03 -30.36
C LYS A 285 21.76 -18.86 -31.02
N PHE A 286 21.91 -17.86 -31.91
CA PHE A 286 23.15 -17.58 -32.61
C PHE A 286 23.97 -16.46 -31.96
N ASP A 287 23.40 -15.75 -30.99
CA ASP A 287 24.08 -14.68 -30.25
C ASP A 287 25.12 -15.26 -29.27
N ARG A 288 26.40 -15.19 -29.62
CA ARG A 288 27.52 -15.62 -28.79
C ARG A 288 28.25 -14.44 -28.17
N THR A 289 27.56 -13.57 -27.49
CA THR A 289 28.09 -12.32 -26.91
C THR A 289 29.24 -12.52 -25.93
N GLU A 290 29.47 -13.72 -25.38
CA GLU A 290 30.57 -13.99 -24.44
C GLU A 290 31.95 -14.21 -25.07
N LEU A 291 32.05 -14.39 -26.39
CA LEU A 291 33.33 -14.64 -27.05
C LEU A 291 34.09 -13.39 -27.48
N ARG A 292 33.50 -12.19 -27.42
CA ARG A 292 34.15 -10.94 -27.84
C ARG A 292 34.93 -10.22 -26.74
N LEU A 293 34.70 -10.52 -25.45
CA LEU A 293 35.42 -9.87 -24.35
C LEU A 293 36.72 -10.54 -23.91
N LYS A 294 37.21 -11.55 -24.64
CA LYS A 294 38.46 -12.25 -24.33
C LYS A 294 39.54 -12.07 -25.39
N LYS A 295 39.42 -11.08 -26.25
CA LYS A 295 40.36 -10.84 -27.36
C LYS A 295 40.84 -9.38 -27.47
N ASP A 296 40.87 -8.63 -26.36
CA ASP A 296 41.59 -7.36 -26.25
C ASP A 296 42.40 -7.34 -24.94
#